data_4ec9c63b58e5813268b9eb7188e17653
#
_entry.id   4ec9c63b58e5813268b9eb7188e17653
#
_cell.length_a   1.000
_cell.length_b   1.000
_cell.length_c   1.000
_cell.angle_alpha   90.00
_cell.angle_beta   90.00
_cell.angle_gamma   90.00
#
_symmetry.space_group_name_H-M   'P 1'
#
loop_
_entity.id
_entity.type
_entity.pdbx_description
1 polymer ?
#
loop_
_entity_poly.entity_id
_entity_poly.type
_entity_poly.pdbx_seq_one_letter_code
_entity_poly.pdbx_strand_id
1 'polypeptide(L)'
;MSRTGFYWHERCFWHDQGAIGVFSAPGEFLQPQSASESPESKRRLKNILEVSGLIDELNVVKPPAAELDDLLRFHTPRYLEQLQAGDQAQGGNGGDCAPYMPGSWAAATHSAGLAVAAIEAVALGEISNAYALCRPPGHHAEADQGRG
;
A
#
# COMPACT_ATOMS: atom_id res chain seq x y z
N MET A 1 29.96 -1.15 4.94
CA MET A 1 28.96 -0.23 4.37
C MET A 1 27.60 -0.82 4.69
N SER A 2 26.65 -0.02 5.22
CA SER A 2 25.31 -0.54 5.46
C SER A 2 24.62 -0.76 4.11
N ARG A 3 23.93 -1.92 3.96
CA ARG A 3 23.18 -2.25 2.74
C ARG A 3 21.95 -1.36 2.64
N THR A 4 21.46 -1.14 1.42
CA THR A 4 20.15 -0.52 1.18
C THR A 4 19.05 -1.43 1.71
N GLY A 5 18.13 -0.90 2.50
CA GLY A 5 16.94 -1.64 2.95
C GLY A 5 15.93 -1.82 1.82
N PHE A 6 15.41 -3.04 1.64
CA PHE A 6 14.30 -3.32 0.74
C PHE A 6 13.13 -3.88 1.54
N TYR A 7 12.10 -3.07 1.73
CA TYR A 7 10.93 -3.36 2.54
C TYR A 7 9.76 -3.75 1.66
N TRP A 8 9.25 -4.96 1.84
CA TRP A 8 8.11 -5.44 1.08
C TRP A 8 7.30 -6.48 1.87
N HIS A 9 6.04 -6.63 1.56
CA HIS A 9 5.17 -7.66 2.13
C HIS A 9 4.16 -8.12 1.09
N GLU A 10 3.94 -9.44 0.96
CA GLU A 10 3.02 -10.01 -0.02
C GLU A 10 1.58 -9.48 0.14
N ARG A 11 1.14 -9.20 1.38
CA ARG A 11 -0.19 -8.67 1.66
C ARG A 11 -0.49 -7.37 0.92
N CYS A 12 0.50 -6.54 0.66
CA CYS A 12 0.34 -5.29 -0.11
C CYS A 12 -0.15 -5.54 -1.54
N PHE A 13 0.14 -6.71 -2.10
CA PHE A 13 -0.28 -7.06 -3.46
C PHE A 13 -1.72 -7.58 -3.53
N TRP A 14 -2.37 -7.75 -2.39
CA TRP A 14 -3.73 -8.28 -2.26
C TRP A 14 -4.80 -7.20 -2.13
N HIS A 15 -4.42 -5.94 -2.27
CA HIS A 15 -5.40 -4.86 -2.39
C HIS A 15 -6.19 -5.02 -3.70
N ASP A 16 -7.50 -4.89 -3.62
CA ASP A 16 -8.41 -4.98 -4.75
C ASP A 16 -9.26 -3.70 -4.83
N GLN A 17 -9.30 -3.10 -6.00
CA GLN A 17 -10.11 -1.93 -6.30
C GLN A 17 -11.39 -2.29 -7.06
N GLY A 18 -11.60 -3.57 -7.41
CA GLY A 18 -12.63 -3.99 -8.33
C GLY A 18 -12.33 -3.58 -9.79
N ALA A 19 -13.35 -3.66 -10.63
CA ALA A 19 -13.27 -3.25 -12.02
C ALA A 19 -13.56 -1.74 -12.13
N ILE A 20 -12.53 -0.93 -12.32
CA ILE A 20 -12.65 0.54 -12.38
C ILE A 20 -11.71 1.12 -13.43
N GLY A 21 -12.14 2.18 -14.12
CA GLY A 21 -11.25 3.08 -14.84
C GLY A 21 -10.70 4.16 -13.90
N VAL A 22 -9.61 4.81 -14.30
CA VAL A 22 -8.92 5.80 -13.43
C VAL A 22 -9.85 6.89 -12.91
N PHE A 23 -10.84 7.31 -13.71
CA PHE A 23 -11.77 8.40 -13.35
C PHE A 23 -13.24 8.04 -13.58
N SER A 24 -13.56 6.77 -13.77
CA SER A 24 -14.93 6.33 -14.07
C SER A 24 -15.37 5.24 -13.11
N ALA A 25 -16.53 5.45 -12.49
CA ALA A 25 -17.12 4.45 -11.62
C ALA A 25 -17.60 3.21 -12.37
N PRO A 26 -17.64 2.03 -11.73
CA PRO A 26 -18.28 0.85 -12.30
C PRO A 26 -19.74 1.12 -12.65
N GLY A 27 -20.20 0.60 -13.80
CA GLY A 27 -21.60 0.73 -14.23
C GLY A 27 -21.91 1.95 -15.09
N GLU A 28 -20.93 2.85 -15.30
CA GLU A 28 -21.02 3.91 -16.29
C GLU A 28 -20.60 3.38 -17.68
N PHE A 29 -20.25 4.30 -18.61
CA PHE A 29 -19.82 3.93 -19.98
C PHE A 29 -18.40 3.32 -20.01
N LEU A 30 -18.07 2.53 -18.99
CA LEU A 30 -16.80 1.81 -18.90
C LEU A 30 -17.05 0.30 -18.99
N GLN A 31 -16.47 -0.33 -19.99
CA GLN A 31 -16.44 -1.78 -20.05
C GLN A 31 -15.65 -2.32 -18.83
N PRO A 32 -16.17 -3.33 -18.11
CA PRO A 32 -15.45 -3.93 -17.00
C PRO A 32 -14.04 -4.38 -17.40
N GLN A 33 -13.03 -3.93 -16.65
CA GLN A 33 -11.63 -4.27 -16.86
C GLN A 33 -10.88 -4.27 -15.53
N SER A 34 -9.69 -4.81 -15.51
CA SER A 34 -8.81 -4.70 -14.35
C SER A 34 -8.43 -3.24 -14.10
N ALA A 35 -8.34 -2.85 -12.82
CA ALA A 35 -7.87 -1.53 -12.45
C ALA A 35 -6.49 -1.23 -13.05
N SER A 36 -6.25 0.02 -13.42
CA SER A 36 -4.95 0.47 -13.94
C SER A 36 -3.85 0.41 -12.88
N GLU A 37 -4.19 0.69 -11.61
CA GLU A 37 -3.33 0.40 -10.46
C GLU A 37 -3.45 -1.08 -10.13
N SER A 38 -2.44 -1.87 -10.48
CA SER A 38 -2.45 -3.32 -10.30
C SER A 38 -1.20 -3.79 -9.55
N PRO A 39 -1.25 -4.96 -8.90
CA PRO A 39 -0.09 -5.53 -8.22
C PRO A 39 1.04 -5.91 -9.18
N GLU A 40 0.74 -6.09 -10.48
CA GLU A 40 1.70 -6.63 -11.46
C GLU A 40 2.94 -5.76 -11.62
N SER A 41 2.83 -4.44 -11.60
CA SER A 41 3.99 -3.56 -11.69
C SER A 41 4.96 -3.77 -10.52
N LYS A 42 4.44 -3.98 -9.31
CA LYS A 42 5.22 -4.23 -8.09
C LYS A 42 5.79 -5.65 -8.09
N ARG A 43 5.00 -6.64 -8.53
CA ARG A 43 5.50 -8.02 -8.70
C ARG A 43 6.64 -8.09 -9.70
N ARG A 44 6.52 -7.41 -10.84
CA ARG A 44 7.57 -7.36 -11.85
C ARG A 44 8.84 -6.68 -11.35
N LEU A 45 8.70 -5.59 -10.57
CA LEU A 45 9.86 -4.98 -9.92
C LEU A 45 10.54 -5.95 -8.96
N LYS A 46 9.79 -6.62 -8.09
CA LYS A 46 10.36 -7.63 -7.19
C LYS A 46 11.02 -8.77 -7.96
N ASN A 47 10.36 -9.29 -8.99
CA ASN A 47 10.89 -10.40 -9.80
C ASN A 47 12.19 -10.02 -10.50
N ILE A 48 12.33 -8.80 -11.03
CA ILE A 48 13.59 -8.40 -11.67
C ILE A 48 14.72 -8.25 -10.65
N LEU A 49 14.45 -7.82 -9.43
CA LEU A 49 15.43 -7.77 -8.36
C LEU A 49 15.94 -9.19 -8.02
N GLU A 50 15.04 -10.18 -7.99
CA GLU A 50 15.39 -11.59 -7.74
C GLU A 50 16.19 -12.18 -8.90
N VAL A 51 15.68 -12.08 -10.12
CA VAL A 51 16.31 -12.67 -11.32
C VAL A 51 17.69 -12.07 -11.65
N SER A 52 17.86 -10.78 -11.36
CA SER A 52 19.16 -10.10 -11.56
C SER A 52 20.18 -10.38 -10.46
N GLY A 53 19.76 -11.00 -9.34
CA GLY A 53 20.58 -11.19 -8.15
C GLY A 53 20.76 -9.91 -7.30
N LEU A 54 20.18 -8.77 -7.71
CA LEU A 54 20.32 -7.54 -6.95
C LEU A 54 19.69 -7.65 -5.54
N ILE A 55 18.68 -8.51 -5.39
CA ILE A 55 18.04 -8.72 -4.09
C ILE A 55 19.03 -9.23 -3.01
N ASP A 56 20.06 -9.98 -3.40
CA ASP A 56 21.08 -10.52 -2.49
C ASP A 56 22.03 -9.43 -1.96
N GLU A 57 22.09 -8.29 -2.64
CA GLU A 57 22.83 -7.11 -2.22
C GLU A 57 22.05 -6.21 -1.27
N LEU A 58 20.75 -6.45 -1.10
CA LEU A 58 19.85 -5.66 -0.28
C LEU A 58 19.66 -6.26 1.11
N ASN A 59 19.31 -5.42 2.08
CA ASN A 59 18.77 -5.87 3.37
C ASN A 59 17.25 -6.03 3.24
N VAL A 60 16.79 -7.25 2.98
CA VAL A 60 15.38 -7.55 2.73
C VAL A 60 14.63 -7.67 4.04
N VAL A 61 13.61 -6.83 4.23
CA VAL A 61 12.82 -6.75 5.45
C VAL A 61 11.32 -6.91 5.15
N LYS A 62 10.62 -7.68 6.00
CA LYS A 62 9.16 -7.86 5.97
C LYS A 62 8.59 -7.41 7.32
N PRO A 63 8.38 -6.12 7.54
CA PRO A 63 7.86 -5.63 8.81
C PRO A 63 6.39 -5.98 9.00
N PRO A 64 5.86 -5.89 10.25
CA PRO A 64 4.43 -6.02 10.50
C PRO A 64 3.64 -4.87 9.85
N ALA A 65 2.30 -4.97 9.92
CA ALA A 65 1.41 -3.86 9.63
C ALA A 65 1.65 -2.70 10.61
N ALA A 66 1.38 -1.48 10.17
CA ALA A 66 1.37 -0.31 11.04
C ALA A 66 0.30 -0.47 12.13
N GLU A 67 0.63 -0.03 13.33
CA GLU A 67 -0.32 0.02 14.44
C GLU A 67 -1.32 1.17 14.24
N LEU A 68 -2.45 1.10 14.93
CA LEU A 68 -3.49 2.13 14.83
C LEU A 68 -2.96 3.53 15.19
N ASP A 69 -2.08 3.60 16.20
CA ASP A 69 -1.48 4.87 16.63
C ASP A 69 -0.61 5.51 15.55
N ASP A 70 0.04 4.71 14.70
CA ASP A 70 0.80 5.24 13.56
C ASP A 70 -0.12 5.86 12.51
N LEU A 71 -1.24 5.21 12.24
CA LEU A 71 -2.24 5.73 11.30
C LEU A 71 -2.92 6.99 11.83
N LEU A 72 -3.19 7.06 13.12
CA LEU A 72 -3.82 8.21 13.80
C LEU A 72 -2.91 9.46 13.86
N ARG A 73 -1.63 9.34 13.57
CA ARG A 73 -0.73 10.51 13.41
C ARG A 73 -1.11 11.38 12.22
N PHE A 74 -1.79 10.82 11.24
CA PHE A 74 -2.19 11.53 10.02
C PHE A 74 -3.70 11.47 9.77
N HIS A 75 -4.30 10.29 9.89
CA HIS A 75 -5.72 10.09 9.59
C HIS A 75 -6.62 10.34 10.79
N THR A 76 -7.85 10.82 10.52
CA THR A 76 -8.86 10.98 11.56
C THR A 76 -9.40 9.62 12.02
N PRO A 77 -9.78 9.46 13.30
CA PRO A 77 -10.39 8.23 13.80
C PRO A 77 -11.63 7.82 13.00
N ARG A 78 -12.49 8.78 12.68
CA ARG A 78 -13.70 8.56 11.88
C ARG A 78 -13.40 7.96 10.51
N TYR A 79 -12.36 8.43 9.84
CA TYR A 79 -11.98 7.93 8.53
C TYR A 79 -11.48 6.48 8.61
N LEU A 80 -10.64 6.15 9.60
CA LEU A 80 -10.15 4.81 9.81
C LEU A 80 -11.28 3.84 10.16
N GLU A 81 -12.21 4.24 11.02
CA GLU A 81 -13.41 3.45 11.35
C GLU A 81 -14.28 3.18 10.10
N GLN A 82 -14.46 4.19 9.24
CA GLN A 82 -15.19 4.03 7.97
C GLN A 82 -14.52 3.01 7.05
N LEU A 83 -13.20 3.08 6.90
CA LEU A 83 -12.45 2.12 6.07
C LEU A 83 -12.55 0.69 6.61
N GLN A 84 -12.42 0.51 7.93
CA GLN A 84 -12.55 -0.80 8.57
C GLN A 84 -13.96 -1.38 8.42
N ALA A 85 -14.99 -0.56 8.61
CA ALA A 85 -16.37 -1.00 8.47
C ALA A 85 -16.68 -1.42 7.02
N GLY A 86 -16.20 -0.69 6.02
CA GLY A 86 -16.34 -1.06 4.63
C GLY A 86 -15.58 -2.36 4.28
N ASP A 87 -14.36 -2.52 4.80
CA ASP A 87 -13.56 -3.73 4.59
C ASP A 87 -14.23 -4.99 5.16
N GLN A 88 -14.92 -4.87 6.30
CA GLN A 88 -15.68 -5.96 6.91
C GLN A 88 -17.01 -6.26 6.22
N ALA A 89 -17.51 -5.36 5.39
CA ALA A 89 -18.75 -5.51 4.63
C ALA A 89 -18.47 -5.98 3.21
N GLN A 90 -18.63 -5.12 2.23
CA GLN A 90 -18.47 -5.44 0.81
C GLN A 90 -17.46 -4.51 0.11
N GLY A 91 -16.60 -3.89 0.86
CA GLY A 91 -15.74 -2.82 0.39
C GLY A 91 -16.42 -1.46 0.47
N GLY A 92 -15.85 -0.48 -0.22
CA GLY A 92 -16.36 0.88 -0.19
C GLY A 92 -15.56 1.82 -1.09
N ASN A 93 -15.75 3.11 -0.85
CA ASN A 93 -14.93 4.15 -1.43
C ASN A 93 -14.30 4.98 -0.32
N GLY A 94 -12.98 4.99 -0.25
CA GLY A 94 -12.21 5.74 0.73
C GLY A 94 -12.10 7.24 0.43
N GLY A 95 -12.67 7.70 -0.70
CA GLY A 95 -12.61 9.11 -1.08
C GLY A 95 -12.73 9.32 -2.60
N ASP A 96 -11.97 10.24 -3.13
CA ASP A 96 -11.97 10.55 -4.55
C ASP A 96 -11.19 9.49 -5.33
N CYS A 97 -11.88 8.72 -6.18
CA CYS A 97 -11.31 7.63 -6.98
C CYS A 97 -10.52 6.59 -6.15
N ALA A 98 -10.96 6.32 -4.94
CA ALA A 98 -10.30 5.40 -4.01
C ALA A 98 -11.20 4.20 -3.61
N PRO A 99 -11.74 3.42 -4.57
CA PRO A 99 -12.53 2.24 -4.25
C PRO A 99 -11.65 1.15 -3.65
N TYR A 100 -12.23 0.35 -2.79
CA TYR A 100 -11.58 -0.79 -2.16
C TYR A 100 -12.55 -1.93 -1.89
N MET A 101 -12.06 -3.14 -1.94
CA MET A 101 -12.79 -4.36 -1.65
C MET A 101 -12.34 -4.96 -0.31
N PRO A 102 -13.07 -5.94 0.25
CA PRO A 102 -12.67 -6.63 1.47
C PRO A 102 -11.23 -7.17 1.41
N GLY A 103 -10.49 -7.01 2.49
CA GLY A 103 -9.06 -7.35 2.60
C GLY A 103 -8.11 -6.18 2.31
N SER A 104 -8.62 -5.06 1.79
CA SER A 104 -7.82 -3.87 1.50
C SER A 104 -7.29 -3.17 2.76
N TRP A 105 -8.02 -3.24 3.88
CA TRP A 105 -7.52 -2.73 5.17
C TRP A 105 -6.19 -3.37 5.56
N ALA A 106 -6.12 -4.70 5.49
CA ALA A 106 -4.88 -5.41 5.79
C ALA A 106 -3.74 -5.06 4.81
N ALA A 107 -4.04 -4.84 3.53
CA ALA A 107 -3.05 -4.41 2.55
C ALA A 107 -2.55 -2.99 2.84
N ALA A 108 -3.46 -2.05 3.15
CA ALA A 108 -3.14 -0.65 3.43
C ALA A 108 -2.30 -0.50 4.71
N THR A 109 -2.66 -1.22 5.78
CA THR A 109 -1.90 -1.18 7.03
C THR A 109 -0.51 -1.78 6.89
N HIS A 110 -0.34 -2.85 6.09
CA HIS A 110 1.00 -3.35 5.76
C HIS A 110 1.78 -2.33 4.90
N SER A 111 1.14 -1.69 3.93
CA SER A 111 1.79 -0.64 3.12
C SER A 111 2.32 0.51 3.99
N ALA A 112 1.54 0.97 4.96
CA ALA A 112 1.97 1.96 5.93
C ALA A 112 3.12 1.43 6.81
N GLY A 113 3.02 0.20 7.30
CA GLY A 113 4.07 -0.45 8.10
C GLY A 113 5.41 -0.58 7.39
N LEU A 114 5.39 -0.83 6.06
CA LEU A 114 6.63 -0.82 5.26
C LEU A 114 7.31 0.55 5.30
N ALA A 115 6.53 1.62 5.14
CA ALA A 115 7.04 2.99 5.12
C ALA A 115 7.56 3.41 6.51
N VAL A 116 6.79 3.13 7.57
CA VAL A 116 7.17 3.44 8.97
C VAL A 116 8.50 2.75 9.30
N ALA A 117 8.57 1.42 9.13
CA ALA A 117 9.78 0.67 9.45
C ALA A 117 11.00 1.10 8.62
N ALA A 118 10.81 1.45 7.35
CA ALA A 118 11.88 1.94 6.49
C ALA A 118 12.42 3.30 6.96
N ILE A 119 11.52 4.22 7.34
CA ILE A 119 11.90 5.54 7.85
C ILE A 119 12.62 5.41 9.20
N GLU A 120 12.10 4.60 10.11
CA GLU A 120 12.70 4.37 11.43
C GLU A 120 14.12 3.83 11.32
N ALA A 121 14.35 2.80 10.49
CA ALA A 121 15.66 2.20 10.31
C ALA A 121 16.69 3.22 9.74
N VAL A 122 16.27 4.10 8.84
CA VAL A 122 17.13 5.19 8.33
C VAL A 122 17.36 6.25 9.41
N ALA A 123 16.32 6.67 10.13
CA ALA A 123 16.42 7.70 11.18
C ALA A 123 17.29 7.25 12.35
N LEU A 124 17.27 5.96 12.70
CA LEU A 124 18.12 5.36 13.73
C LEU A 124 19.55 5.06 13.25
N GLY A 125 19.84 5.27 11.97
CA GLY A 125 21.16 5.01 11.38
C GLY A 125 21.51 3.53 11.22
N GLU A 126 20.51 2.64 11.29
CA GLU A 126 20.69 1.19 11.06
C GLU A 126 21.05 0.88 9.61
N ILE A 127 20.47 1.64 8.68
CA ILE A 127 20.73 1.60 7.24
C ILE A 127 20.88 3.02 6.70
N SER A 128 21.58 3.17 5.57
CA SER A 128 21.83 4.49 4.97
C SER A 128 20.65 5.01 4.13
N ASN A 129 19.90 4.10 3.53
CA ASN A 129 18.72 4.38 2.71
C ASN A 129 17.83 3.15 2.61
N ALA A 130 16.58 3.35 2.17
CA ALA A 130 15.60 2.29 2.04
C ALA A 130 14.70 2.49 0.81
N TYR A 131 14.19 1.38 0.29
CA TYR A 131 13.10 1.34 -0.66
C TYR A 131 11.95 0.53 -0.09
N ALA A 132 10.78 1.14 0.08
CA ALA A 132 9.56 0.48 0.52
C ALA A 132 8.63 0.24 -0.68
N LEU A 133 8.38 -1.04 -1.00
CA LEU A 133 7.51 -1.44 -2.12
C LEU A 133 6.04 -1.42 -1.67
N CYS A 134 5.52 -0.22 -1.46
CA CYS A 134 4.19 0.04 -0.94
C CYS A 134 3.09 -0.19 -1.99
N ARG A 135 1.97 -0.79 -1.56
CA ARG A 135 0.69 -0.87 -2.25
C ARG A 135 -0.41 -1.22 -1.22
N PRO A 136 -1.60 -0.57 -1.24
CA PRO A 136 -1.99 0.50 -2.16
C PRO A 136 -1.14 1.77 -2.00
N PRO A 137 -1.18 2.68 -3.00
CA PRO A 137 -0.55 3.99 -2.87
C PRO A 137 -1.32 4.88 -1.90
N GLY A 138 -0.69 5.93 -1.38
CA GLY A 138 -1.31 6.87 -0.44
C GLY A 138 -0.78 8.29 -0.59
N HIS A 139 0.02 8.55 -1.62
CA HIS A 139 0.73 9.83 -1.81
C HIS A 139 -0.19 11.04 -2.06
N HIS A 140 -1.45 10.82 -2.40
CA HIS A 140 -2.48 11.86 -2.55
C HIS A 140 -3.48 11.89 -1.39
N ALA A 141 -3.35 11.03 -0.38
CA ALA A 141 -4.30 10.96 0.71
C ALA A 141 -4.33 12.24 1.55
N GLU A 142 -5.51 12.58 2.05
CA GLU A 142 -5.75 13.59 3.06
C GLU A 142 -6.05 12.94 4.41
N ALA A 143 -6.22 13.73 5.46
CA ALA A 143 -6.45 13.20 6.81
C ALA A 143 -7.73 12.36 6.93
N ASP A 144 -8.75 12.69 6.14
CA ASP A 144 -10.08 12.06 6.17
C ASP A 144 -10.56 11.57 4.80
N GLN A 145 -9.65 11.48 3.81
CA GLN A 145 -9.99 11.11 2.45
C GLN A 145 -8.82 10.44 1.74
N GLY A 146 -9.07 9.32 1.09
CA GLY A 146 -8.18 8.73 0.09
C GLY A 146 -8.32 9.42 -1.27
N ARG A 147 -7.28 9.34 -2.10
CA ARG A 147 -7.27 9.82 -3.48
C ARG A 147 -6.42 8.92 -4.37
N GLY A 148 -6.86 8.67 -5.58
CA GLY A 148 -6.10 8.00 -6.64
C GLY A 148 -6.63 6.68 -7.08
#